data_de6f6d17cbb346e76ae877166be874e8
#
_entry.id   de6f6d17cbb346e76ae877166be874e8
#
_cell.length_a   1.000
_cell.length_b   1.000
_cell.length_c   1.000
_cell.angle_alpha   90.00
_cell.angle_beta   90.00
_cell.angle_gamma   90.00
#
_symmetry.space_group_name_H-M   'P 1'
#
loop_
_entity.id
_entity.type
_entity.pdbx_description
1 polymer ?
#
loop_
_entity_poly.entity_id
_entity_poly.type
_entity_poly.pdbx_seq_one_letter_code
_entity_poly.pdbx_strand_id
1 'polypeptide(L)'
;MRNPVVLVLLALPLATLAAGAATLWIIGRGGLDAVGEPVRRTAQVQVRDWADDEAARRLGLSAELVLEGAEVRLRLRGNAPKPDLMLHLEHPLEAARDRDLPLQAWRDGWRAPAFDPGVHWRLALAPVGGGWRLVGRWAPGAGQATLAPALGDGGGDADAAR
;
A
#
# COMPACT_ATOMS: atom_id res chain seq x y z
N MET A 1 -38.17 4.80 58.04
CA MET A 1 -37.20 5.88 57.71
C MET A 1 -36.13 5.34 56.79
N ARG A 2 -36.08 5.79 55.56
CA ARG A 2 -35.09 5.32 54.58
C ARG A 2 -33.77 6.06 54.88
N ASN A 3 -32.78 5.33 55.33
CA ASN A 3 -31.50 5.89 55.73
C ASN A 3 -30.75 6.32 54.45
N PRO A 4 -30.53 7.63 54.23
CA PRO A 4 -29.94 8.13 52.96
C PRO A 4 -28.54 7.57 52.74
N VAL A 5 -27.79 7.24 53.78
CA VAL A 5 -26.45 6.65 53.68
C VAL A 5 -26.49 5.25 53.06
N VAL A 6 -27.46 4.44 53.43
CA VAL A 6 -27.66 3.07 52.87
C VAL A 6 -28.04 3.17 51.40
N LEU A 7 -28.84 4.16 51.03
CA LEU A 7 -29.21 4.39 49.62
C LEU A 7 -28.02 4.77 48.75
N VAL A 8 -27.14 5.65 49.24
CA VAL A 8 -25.92 6.04 48.52
C VAL A 8 -24.95 4.87 48.42
N LEU A 9 -24.80 4.07 49.50
CA LEU A 9 -23.90 2.93 49.52
C LEU A 9 -24.31 1.82 48.53
N LEU A 10 -25.62 1.68 48.27
CA LEU A 10 -26.15 0.74 47.29
C LEU A 10 -26.15 1.31 45.86
N ALA A 11 -26.36 2.61 45.71
CA ALA A 11 -26.46 3.27 44.42
C ALA A 11 -25.08 3.34 43.70
N LEU A 12 -23.99 3.47 44.45
CA LEU A 12 -22.65 3.59 43.89
C LEU A 12 -22.21 2.33 43.14
N PRO A 13 -22.30 1.11 43.70
CA PRO A 13 -21.94 -0.11 42.97
C PRO A 13 -22.90 -0.42 41.81
N LEU A 14 -24.18 -0.08 41.95
CA LEU A 14 -25.14 -0.24 40.86
C LEU A 14 -24.85 0.72 39.70
N ALA A 15 -24.43 1.93 39.95
CA ALA A 15 -24.03 2.88 38.91
C ALA A 15 -22.77 2.43 38.17
N THR A 16 -21.79 1.87 38.88
CA THR A 16 -20.57 1.33 38.22
C THR A 16 -20.87 0.11 37.36
N LEU A 17 -21.77 -0.78 37.81
CA LEU A 17 -22.22 -1.92 37.02
C LEU A 17 -22.97 -1.47 35.76
N ALA A 18 -23.87 -0.49 35.89
CA ALA A 18 -24.61 0.07 34.76
C ALA A 18 -23.66 0.76 33.74
N ALA A 19 -22.69 1.52 34.23
CA ALA A 19 -21.69 2.16 33.37
C ALA A 19 -20.82 1.13 32.64
N GLY A 20 -20.38 0.06 33.34
CA GLY A 20 -19.65 -1.05 32.74
C GLY A 20 -20.45 -1.78 31.66
N ALA A 21 -21.72 -2.07 31.94
CA ALA A 21 -22.60 -2.70 30.96
C ALA A 21 -22.87 -1.81 29.74
N ALA A 22 -23.02 -0.49 29.94
CA ALA A 22 -23.17 0.46 28.84
C ALA A 22 -21.92 0.52 27.99
N THR A 23 -20.73 0.51 28.60
CA THR A 23 -19.45 0.49 27.88
C THR A 23 -19.31 -0.77 27.04
N LEU A 24 -19.58 -1.95 27.60
CA LEU A 24 -19.57 -3.22 26.88
C LEU A 24 -20.58 -3.25 25.73
N TRP A 25 -21.74 -2.66 25.92
CA TRP A 25 -22.78 -2.58 24.91
C TRP A 25 -22.39 -1.64 23.73
N ILE A 26 -21.74 -0.51 24.03
CA ILE A 26 -21.20 0.41 23.02
C ILE A 26 -20.08 -0.28 22.24
N ILE A 27 -19.14 -0.96 22.92
CA ILE A 27 -18.05 -1.71 22.31
C ILE A 27 -18.60 -2.85 21.45
N GLY A 28 -19.59 -3.60 21.96
CA GLY A 28 -20.21 -4.70 21.22
C GLY A 28 -20.99 -4.27 19.98
N ARG A 29 -21.56 -3.05 19.97
CA ARG A 29 -22.20 -2.48 18.78
C ARG A 29 -21.22 -1.84 17.80
N GLY A 30 -20.07 -1.38 18.29
CA GLY A 30 -19.00 -0.81 17.46
C GLY A 30 -18.17 -1.85 16.71
N GLY A 31 -18.47 -3.14 16.87
CA GLY A 31 -17.83 -4.25 16.18
C GLY A 31 -16.38 -4.44 16.63
N LEU A 32 -16.15 -5.37 17.54
CA LEU A 32 -14.81 -5.92 17.80
C LEU A 32 -14.22 -6.59 16.55
N ASP A 33 -15.05 -6.80 15.52
CA ASP A 33 -14.62 -7.27 14.19
C ASP A 33 -13.75 -6.28 13.40
N ALA A 34 -13.82 -4.97 13.75
CA ALA A 34 -13.04 -3.95 13.04
C ALA A 34 -11.55 -3.91 13.44
N VAL A 35 -11.17 -4.51 14.57
CA VAL A 35 -9.77 -4.43 15.05
C VAL A 35 -8.93 -5.66 14.63
N GLY A 36 -9.58 -6.81 14.42
CA GLY A 36 -8.88 -8.05 14.02
C GLY A 36 -8.61 -8.17 12.52
N GLU A 37 -9.48 -7.63 11.69
CA GLU A 37 -9.43 -7.79 10.25
C GLU A 37 -8.35 -6.93 9.56
N PRO A 38 -8.17 -5.64 9.91
CA PRO A 38 -7.12 -4.83 9.31
C PRO A 38 -5.72 -5.36 9.65
N VAL A 39 -5.50 -5.84 10.88
CA VAL A 39 -4.20 -6.38 11.29
C VAL A 39 -3.86 -7.67 10.55
N ARG A 40 -4.82 -8.58 10.34
CA ARG A 40 -4.63 -9.80 9.55
C ARG A 40 -4.40 -9.49 8.08
N ARG A 41 -5.15 -8.55 7.49
CA ARG A 41 -4.95 -8.12 6.11
C ARG A 41 -3.58 -7.49 5.92
N THR A 42 -3.16 -6.61 6.83
CA THR A 42 -1.84 -5.96 6.77
C THR A 42 -0.72 -6.99 6.85
N ALA A 43 -0.79 -7.97 7.74
CA ALA A 43 0.20 -9.04 7.85
C ALA A 43 0.24 -9.93 6.59
N GLN A 44 -0.92 -10.28 6.03
CA GLN A 44 -0.99 -11.07 4.80
C GLN A 44 -0.48 -10.32 3.58
N VAL A 45 -0.75 -9.02 3.48
CA VAL A 45 -0.21 -8.16 2.41
C VAL A 45 1.31 -8.09 2.50
N GLN A 46 1.88 -7.85 3.68
CA GLN A 46 3.33 -7.79 3.87
C GLN A 46 4.03 -9.11 3.50
N VAL A 47 3.47 -10.27 3.87
CA VAL A 47 4.04 -11.58 3.51
C VAL A 47 3.97 -11.83 2.01
N ARG A 48 2.88 -11.44 1.36
CA ARG A 48 2.72 -11.55 -0.09
C ARG A 48 3.71 -10.66 -0.83
N ASP A 49 3.82 -9.41 -0.41
CA ASP A 49 4.74 -8.43 -0.99
C ASP A 49 6.19 -8.92 -0.91
N TRP A 50 6.58 -9.53 0.21
CA TRP A 50 7.90 -10.12 0.39
C TRP A 50 8.18 -11.26 -0.59
N ALA A 51 7.22 -12.16 -0.77
CA ALA A 51 7.33 -13.28 -1.70
C ALA A 51 7.44 -12.80 -3.15
N ASP A 52 6.68 -11.77 -3.53
CA ASP A 52 6.68 -11.19 -4.86
C ASP A 52 7.98 -10.41 -5.15
N ASP A 53 8.52 -9.69 -4.16
CA ASP A 53 9.81 -9.01 -4.27
C ASP A 53 10.97 -10.03 -4.43
N GLU A 54 10.95 -11.13 -3.67
CA GLU A 54 11.94 -12.19 -3.78
C GLU A 54 11.85 -12.92 -5.13
N ALA A 55 10.65 -13.12 -5.65
CA ALA A 55 10.44 -13.68 -6.97
C ALA A 55 11.01 -12.76 -8.06
N ALA A 56 10.79 -11.44 -7.95
CA ALA A 56 11.36 -10.47 -8.87
C ALA A 56 12.90 -10.50 -8.87
N ARG A 57 13.51 -10.64 -7.68
CA ARG A 57 14.98 -10.79 -7.56
C ARG A 57 15.49 -12.06 -8.24
N ARG A 58 14.87 -13.20 -7.97
CA ARG A 58 15.27 -14.48 -8.59
C ARG A 58 15.18 -14.45 -10.11
N LEU A 59 14.21 -13.73 -10.66
CA LEU A 59 14.03 -13.54 -12.09
C LEU A 59 14.94 -12.45 -12.68
N GLY A 60 15.70 -11.73 -11.85
CA GLY A 60 16.57 -10.62 -12.26
C GLY A 60 15.79 -9.47 -12.89
N LEU A 61 14.57 -9.21 -12.39
CA LEU A 61 13.70 -8.21 -12.98
C LEU A 61 14.09 -6.79 -12.57
N SER A 62 14.02 -5.90 -13.53
CA SER A 62 14.02 -4.44 -13.36
C SER A 62 13.19 -3.81 -14.45
N ALA A 63 12.66 -2.61 -14.21
CA ALA A 63 11.91 -1.90 -15.23
C ALA A 63 12.33 -0.44 -15.29
N GLU A 64 12.25 0.10 -16.49
CA GLU A 64 12.47 1.51 -16.78
C GLU A 64 11.15 2.12 -17.27
N LEU A 65 10.72 3.16 -16.63
CA LEU A 65 9.51 3.91 -16.95
C LEU A 65 9.94 5.28 -17.50
N VAL A 66 9.48 5.63 -18.70
CA VAL A 66 9.81 6.89 -19.37
C VAL A 66 8.51 7.61 -19.74
N LEU A 67 8.43 8.91 -19.46
CA LEU A 67 7.31 9.74 -19.84
C LEU A 67 7.59 10.34 -21.23
N GLU A 68 6.73 10.04 -22.20
CA GLU A 68 6.81 10.58 -23.55
C GLU A 68 5.50 11.26 -23.95
N GLY A 69 5.45 12.57 -23.77
CA GLY A 69 4.25 13.37 -24.06
C GLY A 69 3.06 12.96 -23.20
N ALA A 70 2.00 12.44 -23.84
CA ALA A 70 0.78 12.02 -23.16
C ALA A 70 0.75 10.54 -22.75
N GLU A 71 1.87 9.82 -22.90
CA GLU A 71 1.97 8.40 -22.57
C GLU A 71 3.19 8.14 -21.70
N VAL A 72 3.10 7.11 -20.86
CA VAL A 72 4.27 6.49 -20.23
C VAL A 72 4.60 5.21 -20.96
N ARG A 73 5.89 4.98 -21.18
CA ARG A 73 6.43 3.75 -21.74
C ARG A 73 7.22 3.00 -20.70
N LEU A 74 7.00 1.70 -20.65
CA LEU A 74 7.67 0.80 -19.73
C LEU A 74 8.45 -0.26 -20.49
N ARG A 75 9.72 -0.44 -20.12
CA ARG A 75 10.56 -1.54 -20.56
C ARG A 75 10.91 -2.41 -19.38
N LEU A 76 10.57 -3.69 -19.45
CA LEU A 76 10.93 -4.68 -18.46
C LEU A 76 12.20 -5.39 -18.91
N ARG A 77 13.16 -5.55 -18.01
CA ARG A 77 14.39 -6.33 -18.19
C ARG A 77 14.34 -7.54 -17.27
N GLY A 78 14.93 -8.64 -17.70
CA GLY A 78 14.99 -9.89 -16.95
C GLY A 78 14.22 -11.02 -17.64
N ASN A 79 14.10 -12.14 -16.96
CA ASN A 79 13.56 -13.37 -17.53
C ASN A 79 12.12 -13.61 -17.05
N ALA A 80 11.19 -12.76 -17.48
CA ALA A 80 9.77 -12.98 -17.24
C ALA A 80 9.00 -13.11 -18.56
N PRO A 81 7.95 -13.95 -18.61
CA PRO A 81 6.98 -13.92 -19.72
C PRO A 81 6.37 -12.50 -19.78
N LYS A 82 5.82 -12.14 -20.94
CA LYS A 82 5.10 -10.86 -21.10
C LYS A 82 3.68 -10.98 -20.51
N PRO A 83 3.48 -10.66 -19.23
CA PRO A 83 2.14 -10.72 -18.62
C PRO A 83 1.39 -9.40 -18.85
N ASP A 84 0.11 -9.42 -18.54
CA ASP A 84 -0.65 -8.20 -18.33
C ASP A 84 -0.14 -7.52 -17.06
N LEU A 85 0.27 -6.28 -17.18
CA LEU A 85 0.89 -5.52 -16.10
C LEU A 85 -0.03 -4.42 -15.59
N MET A 86 0.04 -4.19 -14.29
CA MET A 86 -0.58 -3.08 -13.60
C MET A 86 0.49 -2.21 -12.96
N LEU A 87 0.43 -0.91 -13.20
CA LEU A 87 1.26 0.09 -12.53
C LEU A 87 0.39 0.79 -11.48
N HIS A 88 0.71 0.58 -10.21
CA HIS A 88 0.08 1.26 -9.09
C HIS A 88 0.87 2.54 -8.79
N LEU A 89 0.16 3.67 -8.72
CA LEU A 89 0.70 4.96 -8.31
C LEU A 89 0.10 5.31 -6.95
N GLU A 90 0.94 5.35 -5.93
CA GLU A 90 0.54 5.71 -4.58
C GLU A 90 0.97 7.15 -4.29
N HIS A 91 0.01 7.98 -3.88
CA HIS A 91 0.28 9.36 -3.49
C HIS A 91 0.79 9.39 -2.03
N PRO A 92 1.90 10.09 -1.73
CA PRO A 92 2.55 10.00 -0.42
C PRO A 92 1.71 10.51 0.75
N LEU A 93 0.71 11.35 0.49
CA LEU A 93 -0.09 12.01 1.53
C LEU A 93 -1.60 11.76 1.42
N GLU A 94 -2.11 11.36 0.26
CA GLU A 94 -3.54 11.30 -0.02
C GLU A 94 -3.91 10.01 -0.76
N ALA A 95 -4.31 8.98 -0.02
CA ALA A 95 -4.71 7.69 -0.60
C ALA A 95 -5.89 7.82 -1.61
N ALA A 96 -6.71 8.87 -1.47
CA ALA A 96 -7.79 9.13 -2.45
C ALA A 96 -7.27 9.52 -3.85
N ARG A 97 -5.99 9.82 -3.97
CA ARG A 97 -5.32 10.15 -5.26
C ARG A 97 -4.57 8.96 -5.85
N ASP A 98 -4.53 7.83 -5.16
CA ASP A 98 -3.92 6.61 -5.69
C ASP A 98 -4.60 6.20 -6.99
N ARG A 99 -3.83 5.66 -7.92
CA ARG A 99 -4.30 5.25 -9.24
C ARG A 99 -3.70 3.93 -9.67
N ASP A 100 -4.51 3.15 -10.34
CA ASP A 100 -4.10 1.92 -11.00
C ASP A 100 -4.13 2.12 -12.51
N LEU A 101 -3.00 1.98 -13.17
CA LEU A 101 -2.86 2.10 -14.60
C LEU A 101 -2.61 0.74 -15.23
N PRO A 102 -3.60 0.15 -15.94
CA PRO A 102 -3.37 -1.05 -16.72
C PRO A 102 -2.43 -0.71 -17.89
N LEU A 103 -1.38 -1.49 -18.01
CA LEU A 103 -0.37 -1.32 -19.04
C LEU A 103 -0.74 -2.17 -20.27
N GLN A 104 -0.80 -1.54 -21.43
CA GLN A 104 -1.05 -2.21 -22.71
C GLN A 104 0.28 -2.64 -23.33
N ALA A 105 0.37 -3.91 -23.73
CA ALA A 105 1.53 -4.39 -24.47
C ALA A 105 1.70 -3.61 -25.78
N TRP A 106 2.92 -3.12 -26.05
CA TRP A 106 3.22 -2.35 -27.24
C TRP A 106 4.69 -2.55 -27.66
N ARG A 107 4.90 -2.99 -28.90
CA ARG A 107 6.25 -3.31 -29.43
C ARG A 107 7.03 -4.25 -28.49
N ASP A 108 8.18 -3.77 -27.98
CA ASP A 108 9.10 -4.48 -27.09
C ASP A 108 8.84 -4.22 -25.58
N GLY A 109 7.76 -3.47 -25.26
CA GLY A 109 7.42 -3.08 -23.90
C GLY A 109 5.93 -2.92 -23.67
N TRP A 110 5.57 -1.95 -22.83
CA TRP A 110 4.21 -1.59 -22.50
C TRP A 110 4.02 -0.08 -22.54
N ARG A 111 2.77 0.35 -22.64
CA ARG A 111 2.38 1.76 -22.56
C ARG A 111 1.12 1.93 -21.72
N ALA A 112 0.95 3.13 -21.17
CA ALA A 112 -0.27 3.59 -20.51
C ALA A 112 -0.43 5.10 -20.69
N PRO A 113 -1.62 5.67 -20.43
CA PRO A 113 -1.79 7.12 -20.35
C PRO A 113 -0.83 7.74 -19.33
N ALA A 114 -0.37 8.96 -19.60
CA ALA A 114 0.46 9.70 -18.68
C ALA A 114 -0.30 10.02 -17.38
N PHE A 115 0.45 10.10 -16.29
CA PHE A 115 -0.01 10.62 -15.00
C PHE A 115 0.60 12.02 -14.77
N ASP A 116 0.20 12.68 -13.69
CA ASP A 116 0.73 13.99 -13.34
C ASP A 116 2.21 13.87 -12.93
N PRO A 117 3.16 14.37 -13.75
CA PRO A 117 4.58 14.28 -13.48
C PRO A 117 5.07 15.27 -12.41
N GLY A 118 4.23 16.22 -11.99
CA GLY A 118 4.55 17.22 -10.97
C GLY A 118 4.40 16.70 -9.54
N VAL A 119 3.93 15.47 -9.38
CA VAL A 119 3.68 14.84 -8.08
C VAL A 119 4.76 13.80 -7.78
N HIS A 120 5.13 13.68 -6.51
CA HIS A 120 5.89 12.53 -6.02
C HIS A 120 4.98 11.30 -6.01
N TRP A 121 5.34 10.26 -6.75
CA TRP A 121 4.63 8.99 -6.71
C TRP A 121 5.52 7.88 -6.17
N ARG A 122 4.96 7.04 -5.33
CA ARG A 122 5.50 5.70 -5.14
C ARG A 122 4.92 4.82 -6.23
N LEU A 123 5.79 4.07 -6.89
CA LEU A 123 5.42 3.22 -8.01
C LEU A 123 5.54 1.77 -7.59
N ALA A 124 4.52 0.97 -7.89
CA ALA A 124 4.59 -0.47 -7.77
C ALA A 124 4.09 -1.12 -9.08
N LEU A 125 4.91 -1.94 -9.68
CA LEU A 125 4.62 -2.66 -10.91
C LEU A 125 4.48 -4.14 -10.60
N ALA A 126 3.36 -4.73 -10.98
CA ALA A 126 3.10 -6.15 -10.79
C ALA A 126 2.27 -6.73 -11.95
N PRO A 127 2.34 -8.04 -12.20
CA PRO A 127 1.37 -8.72 -13.05
C PRO A 127 -0.02 -8.67 -12.43
N VAL A 128 -1.07 -8.59 -13.26
CA VAL A 128 -2.46 -8.64 -12.80
C VAL A 128 -2.77 -9.91 -11.99
N GLY A 129 -2.08 -11.02 -12.29
CA GLY A 129 -2.17 -12.28 -11.55
C GLY A 129 -1.25 -12.40 -10.33
N GLY A 130 -0.42 -11.39 -10.04
CA GLY A 130 0.63 -11.46 -9.02
C GLY A 130 1.84 -12.31 -9.44
N GLY A 131 2.69 -12.66 -8.47
CA GLY A 131 3.83 -13.55 -8.66
C GLY A 131 5.19 -12.86 -8.66
N TRP A 132 5.25 -11.55 -8.87
CA TRP A 132 6.41 -10.72 -8.66
C TRP A 132 6.01 -9.24 -8.56
N ARG A 133 6.87 -8.42 -7.93
CA ARG A 133 6.66 -6.99 -7.78
C ARG A 133 7.96 -6.21 -7.94
N LEU A 134 7.88 -5.06 -8.62
CA LEU A 134 8.95 -4.06 -8.67
C LEU A 134 8.45 -2.76 -8.07
N VAL A 135 9.28 -2.06 -7.35
CA VAL A 135 8.95 -0.77 -6.74
C VAL A 135 9.93 0.31 -7.19
N GLY A 136 9.47 1.54 -7.17
CA GLY A 136 10.26 2.70 -7.53
C GLY A 136 9.65 3.99 -7.01
N ARG A 137 10.27 5.11 -7.37
CA ARG A 137 9.77 6.44 -7.03
C ARG A 137 9.84 7.33 -8.26
N TRP A 138 8.81 8.12 -8.45
CA TRP A 138 8.81 9.20 -9.42
C TRP A 138 9.02 10.52 -8.70
N ALA A 139 10.07 11.24 -9.07
CA ALA A 139 10.32 12.58 -8.55
C ALA A 139 9.57 13.62 -9.41
N PRO A 140 9.06 14.72 -8.84
CA PRO A 140 8.44 15.78 -9.60
C PRO A 140 9.33 16.32 -10.71
N GLY A 141 8.78 16.41 -11.92
CA GLY A 141 9.52 16.87 -13.09
C GLY A 141 10.52 15.86 -13.66
N ALA A 142 10.62 14.65 -13.12
CA ALA A 142 11.42 13.60 -13.70
C ALA A 142 10.81 13.17 -15.05
N GLY A 143 11.69 12.89 -16.03
CA GLY A 143 11.27 12.30 -17.30
C GLY A 143 11.24 10.78 -17.29
N GLN A 144 11.85 10.16 -16.27
CA GLN A 144 12.01 8.71 -16.15
C GLN A 144 12.10 8.25 -14.69
N ALA A 145 11.81 6.97 -14.46
CA ALA A 145 12.00 6.30 -13.18
C ALA A 145 12.46 4.86 -13.39
N THR A 146 13.25 4.34 -12.46
CA THR A 146 13.67 2.94 -12.44
C THR A 146 12.90 2.21 -11.32
N LEU A 147 12.44 1.00 -11.64
CA LEU A 147 11.78 0.11 -10.69
C LEU A 147 12.65 -1.15 -10.51
N ALA A 148 12.79 -1.55 -9.25
CA ALA A 148 13.56 -2.72 -8.84
C ALA A 148 12.83 -3.47 -7.72
N PRO A 149 13.20 -4.72 -7.38
CA PRO A 149 12.65 -5.41 -6.21
C PRO A 149 12.92 -4.63 -4.93
N ALA A 150 11.94 -4.53 -4.02
CA ALA A 150 12.08 -3.77 -2.77
C ALA A 150 13.19 -4.28 -1.85
N LEU A 151 13.55 -5.55 -1.94
CA LEU A 151 14.62 -6.21 -1.19
C LEU A 151 15.99 -6.06 -1.88
N GLY A 152 16.17 -5.10 -2.76
CA GLY A 152 17.49 -4.72 -3.30
C GLY A 152 18.35 -4.12 -2.17
N ASP A 153 19.64 -4.49 -2.14
CA ASP A 153 20.63 -3.99 -1.18
C ASP A 153 20.40 -2.53 -0.84
N GLY A 154 20.41 -2.19 0.46
CA GLY A 154 20.19 -0.84 0.99
C GLY A 154 21.23 0.19 0.52
N GLY A 155 21.29 0.42 -0.77
CA GLY A 155 22.16 1.35 -1.46
C GLY A 155 21.37 2.42 -2.21
N GLY A 156 20.71 3.33 -1.48
CA GLY A 156 19.93 4.39 -2.10
C GLY A 156 19.94 5.74 -1.39
N ASP A 157 20.87 5.98 -0.48
CA ASP A 157 21.07 7.31 0.16
C ASP A 157 22.47 7.91 -0.10
N ALA A 158 23.06 7.64 -1.23
CA ALA A 158 24.41 8.15 -1.53
C ALA A 158 24.44 9.27 -2.59
N ASP A 159 23.34 9.97 -2.88
CA ASP A 159 23.40 11.12 -3.81
C ASP A 159 22.58 12.34 -3.35
N ALA A 160 22.62 12.63 -2.06
CA ALA A 160 22.08 13.89 -1.52
C ALA A 160 23.16 14.82 -0.96
N ALA A 161 24.44 14.65 -1.38
CA ALA A 161 25.54 15.53 -0.93
C ALA A 161 26.58 15.75 -2.04
N ARG A 162 26.22 16.53 -3.07
CA ARG A 162 27.19 17.33 -3.85
C ARG A 162 26.51 18.56 -4.45
#